data_20c5d1f9248652d70fc2c7c53660e8fe
#
_entry.id   20c5d1f9248652d70fc2c7c53660e8fe
#
_cell.length_a   1.000
_cell.length_b   1.000
_cell.length_c   1.000
_cell.angle_alpha   90.00
_cell.angle_beta   90.00
_cell.angle_gamma   90.00
#
_symmetry.space_group_name_H-M   'P 1'
#
loop_
_entity.id
_entity.type
_entity.pdbx_description
1 polymer ?
#
loop_
_entity_poly.entity_id
_entity_poly.type
_entity_poly.pdbx_seq_one_letter_code
_entity_poly.pdbx_strand_id
1 'polypeptide(L)'
;MNTLFADSTSISNLDVTNNPNLEQLSCSNTGLMELDVTHNPQLVTLDIGDTKVKTLDISKNPNLKQLSCYMTNIAELDVTKN
;
A
#
# COMPACT_ATOMS: atom_id res chain seq x y z
N MET A 1 -14.37 -7.18 -0.33
CA MET A 1 -13.95 -6.00 -1.09
C MET A 1 -12.63 -6.28 -1.77
N ASN A 2 -12.58 -6.12 -3.09
CA ASN A 2 -11.36 -6.38 -3.87
C ASN A 2 -10.59 -5.10 -4.19
N THR A 3 -11.25 -3.98 -4.22
CA THR A 3 -10.67 -2.73 -4.69
C THR A 3 -11.02 -1.61 -3.72
N LEU A 4 -10.02 -0.83 -3.34
CA LEU A 4 -10.20 0.32 -2.49
C LEU A 4 -9.40 1.48 -3.07
N PHE A 5 -10.08 2.58 -3.37
CA PHE A 5 -9.45 3.82 -3.83
C PHE A 5 -9.76 4.92 -2.83
N ALA A 6 -8.72 5.47 -2.22
CA ALA A 6 -8.83 6.54 -1.24
C ALA A 6 -7.91 7.72 -1.61
N ASP A 7 -7.67 7.91 -2.89
CA ASP A 7 -6.75 8.93 -3.38
C ASP A 7 -7.24 10.34 -3.08
N SER A 8 -6.30 11.24 -2.88
CA SER A 8 -6.56 12.66 -2.72
C SER A 8 -7.51 12.99 -1.58
N THR A 9 -7.44 12.20 -0.51
CA THR A 9 -8.21 12.45 0.69
C THR A 9 -7.30 12.94 1.79
N SER A 10 -7.87 13.38 2.90
CA SER A 10 -7.08 13.89 4.02
C SER A 10 -6.82 12.84 5.10
N ILE A 11 -6.98 11.58 4.77
CA ILE A 11 -6.74 10.51 5.75
C ILE A 11 -5.28 10.48 6.18
N SER A 12 -5.05 10.16 7.44
CA SER A 12 -3.72 9.93 7.97
C SER A 12 -3.51 8.48 8.42
N ASN A 13 -4.58 7.71 8.48
CA ASN A 13 -4.56 6.28 8.83
C ASN A 13 -5.48 5.53 7.89
N LEU A 14 -5.08 4.32 7.57
CA LEU A 14 -5.92 3.41 6.80
C LEU A 14 -5.68 2.00 7.32
N ASP A 15 -6.75 1.34 7.72
CA ASP A 15 -6.67 -0.03 8.22
C ASP A 15 -7.33 -0.96 7.22
N VAL A 16 -6.54 -1.79 6.58
CA VAL A 16 -7.01 -2.78 5.61
C VAL A 16 -6.84 -4.21 6.11
N THR A 17 -6.58 -4.38 7.40
CA THR A 17 -6.31 -5.70 7.98
C THR A 17 -7.52 -6.63 7.94
N ASN A 18 -8.72 -6.09 7.81
CA ASN A 18 -9.94 -6.89 7.71
C ASN A 18 -10.39 -7.13 6.27
N ASN A 19 -9.52 -6.87 5.30
CA ASN A 19 -9.84 -7.03 3.88
C ASN A 19 -8.87 -8.02 3.23
N PRO A 20 -8.92 -9.30 3.59
CA PRO A 20 -7.92 -10.27 3.10
C PRO A 20 -8.02 -10.56 1.61
N ASN A 21 -9.13 -10.20 0.97
CA ASN A 21 -9.31 -10.42 -0.46
C ASN A 21 -8.98 -9.19 -1.30
N LEU A 22 -8.38 -8.15 -0.68
CA LEU A 22 -8.05 -6.92 -1.37
C LEU A 22 -7.00 -7.19 -2.45
N GLU A 23 -7.27 -6.78 -3.67
CA GLU A 23 -6.38 -6.97 -4.81
C GLU A 23 -5.80 -5.66 -5.32
N GLN A 24 -6.55 -4.57 -5.20
CA GLN A 24 -6.12 -3.25 -5.65
C GLN A 24 -6.33 -2.23 -4.55
N LEU A 25 -5.26 -1.54 -4.20
CA LEU A 25 -5.31 -0.50 -3.18
C LEU A 25 -4.60 0.74 -3.73
N SER A 26 -5.30 1.86 -3.70
CA SER A 26 -4.73 3.14 -4.07
C SER A 26 -5.07 4.17 -3.00
N CYS A 27 -4.05 4.77 -2.41
CA CYS A 27 -4.20 5.81 -1.40
C CYS A 27 -3.16 6.91 -1.61
N SER A 28 -2.93 7.24 -2.86
CA SER A 28 -1.96 8.27 -3.21
C SER A 28 -2.47 9.66 -2.85
N ASN A 29 -1.54 10.59 -2.69
CA ASN A 29 -1.82 11.99 -2.38
C ASN A 29 -2.70 12.12 -1.13
N THR A 30 -2.26 11.46 -0.06
CA THR A 30 -2.93 11.50 1.25
C THR A 30 -1.91 11.86 2.32
N GLY A 31 -2.39 12.08 3.53
CA GLY A 31 -1.51 12.30 4.68
C GLY A 31 -1.04 11.02 5.36
N LEU A 32 -1.17 9.89 4.68
CA LEU A 32 -0.86 8.59 5.25
C LEU A 32 0.60 8.52 5.67
N MET A 33 0.85 8.07 6.88
CA MET A 33 2.21 7.96 7.44
C MET A 33 2.67 6.52 7.57
N GLU A 34 1.73 5.59 7.69
CA GLU A 34 2.00 4.18 7.82
C GLU A 34 0.95 3.39 7.07
N LEU A 35 1.35 2.27 6.52
CA LEU A 35 0.42 1.35 5.87
C LEU A 35 0.86 -0.08 6.14
N ASP A 36 -0.05 -0.89 6.64
CA ASP A 36 0.19 -2.30 6.89
C ASP A 36 -0.62 -3.11 5.87
N VAL A 37 0.08 -3.74 4.93
CA VAL A 37 -0.53 -4.62 3.94
C VAL A 37 -0.18 -6.09 4.17
N THR A 38 0.32 -6.42 5.35
CA THR A 38 0.74 -7.79 5.65
C THR A 38 -0.43 -8.76 5.76
N HIS A 39 -1.66 -8.26 5.85
CA HIS A 39 -2.87 -9.09 5.90
C HIS A 39 -3.63 -9.11 4.57
N ASN A 40 -2.97 -8.70 3.49
CA ASN A 40 -3.59 -8.61 2.17
C ASN A 40 -2.80 -9.44 1.15
N PRO A 41 -2.82 -10.78 1.30
CA PRO A 41 -1.97 -11.63 0.46
C PRO A 41 -2.38 -11.68 -1.02
N GLN A 42 -3.58 -11.21 -1.35
CA GLN A 42 -4.07 -11.21 -2.72
C GLN A 42 -3.75 -9.90 -3.46
N LEU A 43 -3.02 -8.99 -2.82
CA LEU A 43 -2.76 -7.67 -3.39
C LEU A 43 -1.93 -7.78 -4.67
N VAL A 44 -2.39 -7.16 -5.74
CA VAL A 44 -1.77 -7.16 -7.05
C VAL A 44 -1.24 -5.77 -7.40
N THR A 45 -2.01 -4.72 -7.08
CA THR A 45 -1.66 -3.35 -7.39
C THR A 45 -1.71 -2.52 -6.13
N LEU A 46 -0.64 -1.78 -5.85
CA LEU A 46 -0.55 -0.89 -4.70
C LEU A 46 0.01 0.45 -5.15
N ASP A 47 -0.73 1.53 -4.89
CA ASP A 47 -0.28 2.89 -5.17
C ASP A 47 -0.35 3.69 -3.88
N ILE A 48 0.82 4.09 -3.41
CA ILE A 48 0.97 4.93 -2.21
C ILE A 48 1.80 6.18 -2.53
N GLY A 49 1.80 6.60 -3.78
CA GLY A 49 2.55 7.78 -4.19
C GLY A 49 2.11 9.04 -3.47
N ASP A 50 3.03 9.96 -3.26
CA ASP A 50 2.78 11.24 -2.62
C ASP A 50 2.12 11.07 -1.25
N THR A 51 2.69 10.19 -0.45
CA THR A 51 2.31 9.99 0.94
C THR A 51 3.53 10.20 1.83
N LYS A 52 3.34 10.13 3.14
CA LYS A 52 4.42 10.29 4.11
C LYS A 52 4.91 8.94 4.65
N VAL A 53 4.56 7.86 3.98
CA VAL A 53 5.00 6.51 4.35
C VAL A 53 6.51 6.42 4.24
N LYS A 54 7.16 5.94 5.29
CA LYS A 54 8.62 5.82 5.36
C LYS A 54 9.10 4.38 5.20
N THR A 55 8.28 3.43 5.59
CA THR A 55 8.62 2.02 5.50
C THR A 55 7.42 1.26 4.98
N LEU A 56 7.68 0.22 4.23
CA LEU A 56 6.63 -0.61 3.66
C LEU A 56 7.12 -2.05 3.62
N ASP A 57 6.35 -2.95 4.22
CA ASP A 57 6.65 -4.37 4.20
C ASP A 57 5.71 -5.06 3.20
N ILE A 58 6.25 -5.48 2.08
CA ILE A 58 5.50 -6.19 1.04
C ILE A 58 5.88 -7.66 0.97
N SER A 59 6.53 -8.19 2.01
CA SER A 59 6.96 -9.58 2.03
C SER A 59 5.79 -10.58 2.06
N LYS A 60 4.60 -10.11 2.46
CA LYS A 60 3.39 -10.94 2.49
C LYS A 60 2.50 -10.77 1.26
N ASN A 61 3.01 -10.12 0.22
CA ASN A 61 2.24 -9.81 -0.98
C ASN A 61 2.90 -10.46 -2.20
N PRO A 62 2.90 -11.80 -2.29
CA PRO A 62 3.62 -12.50 -3.35
C PRO A 62 3.03 -12.28 -4.74
N ASN A 63 1.77 -11.84 -4.83
CA ASN A 63 1.12 -11.59 -6.11
C ASN A 63 1.22 -10.14 -6.55
N LEU A 64 1.97 -9.32 -5.83
CA LEU A 64 2.10 -7.90 -6.17
C LEU A 64 2.84 -7.75 -7.49
N LYS A 65 2.23 -7.06 -8.45
CA LYS A 65 2.77 -6.84 -9.79
C LYS A 65 3.07 -5.39 -10.08
N GLN A 66 2.32 -4.47 -9.46
CA GLN A 66 2.49 -3.05 -9.68
C GLN A 66 2.57 -2.34 -8.35
N LEU A 67 3.63 -1.60 -8.16
CA LEU A 67 3.84 -0.81 -6.95
C LEU A 67 4.25 0.59 -7.38
N SER A 68 3.49 1.59 -6.95
CA SER A 68 3.85 2.99 -7.13
C SER A 68 4.07 3.60 -5.76
N CYS A 69 5.28 4.07 -5.52
CA CYS A 69 5.65 4.74 -4.27
C CYS A 69 6.44 6.03 -4.55
N TYR A 70 6.13 6.70 -5.65
CA TYR A 70 6.78 7.96 -6.00
C TYR A 70 6.48 9.02 -4.94
N MET A 71 7.44 9.91 -4.72
CA MET A 71 7.30 11.02 -3.77
C MET A 71 6.93 10.56 -2.36
N THR A 72 7.44 9.40 -1.97
CA THR A 72 7.36 8.93 -0.59
C THR A 72 8.72 9.12 0.08
N ASN A 73 8.79 8.82 1.38
CA ASN A 73 10.03 8.87 2.13
C ASN A 73 10.63 7.47 2.34
N ILE A 74 10.21 6.51 1.55
CA ILE A 74 10.74 5.15 1.63
C ILE A 74 12.19 5.16 1.13
N ALA A 75 13.12 4.81 2.02
CA ALA A 75 14.54 4.76 1.69
C ALA A 75 14.96 3.41 1.14
N GLU A 76 14.31 2.34 1.58
CA GLU A 76 14.62 0.99 1.16
C GLU A 76 13.34 0.22 0.94
N LEU A 77 13.33 -0.62 -0.09
CA LEU A 77 12.19 -1.47 -0.40
C LEU A 77 12.70 -2.84 -0.78
N ASP A 78 12.30 -3.86 -0.02
CA ASP A 78 12.70 -5.23 -0.28
C ASP A 78 11.65 -5.91 -1.13
N VAL A 79 12.02 -6.26 -2.37
CA VAL A 79 11.11 -6.93 -3.31
C VAL A 79 11.50 -8.38 -3.56
N THR A 80 12.35 -8.95 -2.72
CA THR A 80 12.86 -10.31 -2.95
C THR A 80 11.76 -11.38 -2.88
N LYS A 81 10.63 -11.06 -2.26
CA LYS A 81 9.51 -11.99 -2.14
C LYS A 81 8.38 -11.69 -3.13
N ASN A 82 8.62 -10.80 -4.07
CA ASN A 82 7.60 -10.39 -5.06
C ASN A 82 8.02 -10.73 -6.52
#